data_0f141da212803dfc072f7ed02d885018
#
_entry.id   0f141da212803dfc072f7ed02d885018
#
_cell.length_a   1.000
_cell.length_b   1.000
_cell.length_c   1.000
_cell.angle_alpha   90.00
_cell.angle_beta   90.00
_cell.angle_gamma   90.00
#
_symmetry.space_group_name_H-M   'P 1'
#
loop_
_entity.id
_entity.type
_entity.pdbx_description
1 polymer ?
#
loop_
_entity_poly.entity_id
_entity_poly.type
_entity_poly.pdbx_seq_one_letter_code
_entity_poly.pdbx_strand_id
1 'polypeptide(L)'
;SGNREIIEGCKIFPYFKEVFACEYYYANGEASWPKSVVNYTTKTQYLYRINKGVLDIGENDKVNASRPDEDKPIPFENRVYIADGETDVPCRKTVRNNGGYAIAVYDKRKKKPAARLFNEHRVDFLCEADYSAGSLRDKIAKLIIDKVGPRDSLVKRHYRQIDEEGVK
;
A
#
# COMPACT_ATOMS: atom_id res chain seq x y z
N SER A 1 -11.97 8.27 12.92
CA SER A 1 -12.09 6.94 12.40
C SER A 1 -11.41 5.83 13.23
N GLY A 2 -10.53 6.12 14.20
CA GLY A 2 -10.02 5.15 15.18
C GLY A 2 -9.12 4.01 14.63
N ASN A 3 -8.83 3.99 13.34
CA ASN A 3 -8.04 2.90 12.75
C ASN A 3 -6.58 2.93 13.21
N ARG A 4 -6.02 4.11 13.44
CA ARG A 4 -4.65 4.25 13.93
C ARG A 4 -4.53 3.68 15.34
N GLU A 5 -5.41 4.07 16.22
CA GLU A 5 -5.47 3.63 17.62
C GLU A 5 -5.66 2.11 17.71
N ILE A 6 -6.52 1.54 16.83
CA ILE A 6 -6.70 0.07 16.74
C ILE A 6 -5.40 -0.62 16.33
N ILE A 7 -4.70 -0.10 15.32
CA ILE A 7 -3.44 -0.71 14.82
C ILE A 7 -2.35 -0.57 15.88
N GLU A 8 -2.24 0.60 16.53
CA GLU A 8 -1.26 0.83 17.61
C GLU A 8 -1.48 -0.11 18.81
N GLY A 9 -2.73 -0.49 19.09
CA GLY A 9 -3.07 -1.48 20.11
C GLY A 9 -2.82 -2.94 19.72
N CYS A 10 -2.48 -3.23 18.45
CA CYS A 10 -2.25 -4.59 17.98
C CYS A 10 -0.82 -5.07 18.29
N LYS A 11 -0.68 -6.37 18.61
CA LYS A 11 0.63 -7.03 18.82
C LYS A 11 1.58 -6.93 17.61
N ILE A 12 1.03 -6.70 16.42
CA ILE A 12 1.80 -6.58 15.17
C ILE A 12 2.29 -5.16 14.90
N PHE A 13 1.89 -4.16 15.70
CA PHE A 13 2.27 -2.77 15.48
C PHE A 13 3.79 -2.55 15.32
N PRO A 14 4.69 -3.21 16.09
CA PRO A 14 6.13 -3.05 15.93
C PRO A 14 6.70 -3.42 14.54
N TYR A 15 5.93 -4.14 13.72
CA TYR A 15 6.33 -4.50 12.35
C TYR A 15 5.95 -3.43 11.32
N PHE A 16 5.13 -2.43 11.70
CA PHE A 16 4.81 -1.30 10.82
C PHE A 16 5.88 -0.22 10.96
N LYS A 17 6.42 0.21 9.84
CA LYS A 17 7.34 1.36 9.81
C LYS A 17 6.57 2.68 9.94
N GLU A 18 5.38 2.77 9.34
CA GLU A 18 4.49 3.92 9.41
C GLU A 18 3.06 3.48 9.16
N VAL A 19 2.10 4.20 9.75
CA VAL A 19 0.66 4.02 9.56
C VAL A 19 0.03 5.35 9.18
N PHE A 20 -0.44 5.45 7.94
CA PHE A 20 -1.20 6.60 7.47
C PHE A 20 -2.69 6.33 7.65
N ALA A 21 -3.30 7.01 8.58
CA ALA A 21 -4.73 6.91 8.88
C ALA A 21 -5.31 8.28 9.22
N CYS A 22 -6.64 8.35 9.32
CA CYS A 22 -7.26 9.54 9.89
C CYS A 22 -6.93 9.62 11.38
N GLU A 23 -6.51 10.79 11.83
CA GLU A 23 -6.14 11.10 13.19
C GLU A 23 -6.84 12.37 13.66
N TYR A 24 -7.04 12.49 14.99
CA TYR A 24 -7.52 13.69 15.62
C TYR A 24 -6.49 14.23 16.63
N TYR A 25 -6.50 15.54 16.83
CA TYR A 25 -5.96 16.12 18.04
C TYR A 25 -6.96 15.93 19.16
N TYR A 26 -6.48 15.63 20.35
CA TYR A 26 -7.30 15.48 21.53
C TYR A 26 -7.03 16.61 22.52
N ALA A 27 -8.09 17.18 23.06
CA ALA A 27 -8.04 18.16 24.16
C ALA A 27 -8.91 17.62 25.29
N ASN A 28 -8.36 17.50 26.49
CA ASN A 28 -9.05 16.98 27.68
C ASN A 28 -9.70 15.59 27.47
N GLY A 29 -9.08 14.73 26.62
CA GLY A 29 -9.59 13.39 26.31
C GLY A 29 -10.67 13.35 25.23
N GLU A 30 -11.06 14.49 24.68
CA GLU A 30 -12.04 14.59 23.59
C GLU A 30 -11.37 14.95 22.26
N ALA A 31 -11.89 14.38 21.17
CA ALA A 31 -11.42 14.73 19.81
C ALA A 31 -11.77 16.18 19.49
N SER A 32 -10.77 17.02 19.28
CA SER A 32 -10.95 18.47 19.07
C SER A 32 -10.90 18.88 17.61
N TRP A 33 -9.89 18.40 16.86
CA TRP A 33 -9.67 18.79 15.47
C TRP A 33 -9.02 17.65 14.65
N PRO A 34 -9.33 17.51 13.35
CA PRO A 34 -8.65 16.55 12.50
C PRO A 34 -7.16 16.90 12.37
N LYS A 35 -6.28 15.97 12.75
CA LYS A 35 -4.83 16.08 12.58
C LYS A 35 -4.41 15.58 11.18
N SER A 36 -5.02 14.48 10.75
CA SER A 36 -4.78 13.89 9.44
C SER A 36 -6.09 13.35 8.86
N VAL A 37 -6.32 13.60 7.57
CA VAL A 37 -7.51 13.11 6.86
C VAL A 37 -7.09 12.29 5.65
N VAL A 38 -7.37 11.00 5.69
CA VAL A 38 -7.18 10.07 4.58
C VAL A 38 -8.54 9.81 3.92
N ASN A 39 -8.73 10.30 2.72
CA ASN A 39 -9.95 10.14 1.95
C ASN A 39 -9.64 9.65 0.53
N TYR A 40 -10.65 9.50 -0.32
CA TYR A 40 -10.50 8.97 -1.67
C TYR A 40 -9.58 9.81 -2.58
N THR A 41 -9.45 11.11 -2.34
CA THR A 41 -8.55 11.99 -3.11
C THR A 41 -7.13 11.96 -2.58
N THR A 42 -6.94 11.84 -1.27
CA THR A 42 -5.61 11.88 -0.64
C THR A 42 -4.92 10.52 -0.58
N LYS A 43 -5.66 9.40 -0.65
CA LYS A 43 -5.08 8.04 -0.60
C LYS A 43 -3.94 7.82 -1.61
N THR A 44 -4.09 8.32 -2.83
CA THR A 44 -3.07 8.15 -3.88
C THR A 44 -1.76 8.88 -3.53
N GLN A 45 -1.84 10.03 -2.87
CA GLN A 45 -0.66 10.76 -2.40
C GLN A 45 0.18 9.91 -1.44
N TYR A 46 -0.45 9.16 -0.54
CA TYR A 46 0.26 8.29 0.39
C TYR A 46 0.99 7.14 -0.31
N LEU A 47 0.48 6.65 -1.43
CA LEU A 47 1.20 5.66 -2.23
C LEU A 47 2.53 6.24 -2.76
N TYR A 48 2.54 7.49 -3.20
CA TYR A 48 3.77 8.14 -3.67
C TYR A 48 4.72 8.50 -2.51
N ARG A 49 4.19 8.90 -1.35
CA ARG A 49 4.99 9.11 -0.13
C ARG A 49 5.74 7.85 0.28
N ILE A 50 5.04 6.73 0.35
CA ILE A 50 5.64 5.42 0.65
C ILE A 50 6.69 5.06 -0.41
N ASN A 51 6.39 5.26 -1.69
CA ASN A 51 7.33 4.98 -2.79
C ASN A 51 8.66 5.71 -2.61
N LYS A 52 8.60 6.98 -2.27
CA LYS A 52 9.76 7.85 -2.12
C LYS A 52 10.36 7.83 -0.69
N GLY A 53 9.75 7.11 0.24
CA GLY A 53 10.20 7.08 1.64
C GLY A 53 10.00 8.40 2.39
N VAL A 54 9.09 9.26 1.91
CA VAL A 54 8.74 10.54 2.54
C VAL A 54 7.59 10.31 3.51
N LEU A 55 7.91 9.86 4.71
CA LEU A 55 6.92 9.43 5.69
C LEU A 55 6.36 10.60 6.52
N ASP A 56 7.08 11.70 6.65
CA ASP A 56 6.59 12.92 7.30
C ASP A 56 5.57 13.63 6.41
N ILE A 57 4.36 13.84 6.91
CA ILE A 57 3.27 14.50 6.18
C ILE A 57 3.58 15.95 5.85
N GLY A 58 4.41 16.65 6.65
CA GLY A 58 4.83 18.03 6.43
C GLY A 58 5.77 18.21 5.23
N GLU A 59 6.49 17.18 4.82
CA GLU A 59 7.49 17.24 3.75
C GLU A 59 6.87 17.08 2.35
N ASN A 60 6.06 18.04 1.92
CA ASN A 60 5.37 17.97 0.63
C ASN A 60 6.31 18.14 -0.56
N ASP A 61 7.31 19.00 -0.47
CA ASP A 61 8.27 19.27 -1.55
C ASP A 61 9.06 18.02 -1.93
N LYS A 62 9.46 17.22 -0.94
CA LYS A 62 10.17 15.96 -1.16
C LYS A 62 9.34 14.90 -1.90
N VAL A 63 8.02 14.93 -1.75
CA VAL A 63 7.13 14.02 -2.48
C VAL A 63 7.13 14.32 -3.98
N ASN A 64 7.21 15.61 -4.35
CA ASN A 64 7.19 16.07 -5.74
C ASN A 64 8.59 16.07 -6.38
N ALA A 65 9.66 16.04 -5.59
CA ALA A 65 11.01 15.96 -6.10
C ALA A 65 11.22 14.75 -7.00
N SER A 66 11.98 14.92 -8.09
CA SER A 66 12.41 13.77 -8.91
C SER A 66 13.33 12.87 -8.10
N ARG A 67 13.12 11.57 -8.21
CA ARG A 67 13.97 10.55 -7.57
C ARG A 67 14.16 9.39 -8.52
N PRO A 68 15.39 8.96 -8.82
CA PRO A 68 15.67 7.78 -9.61
C PRO A 68 14.99 6.54 -9.03
N ASP A 69 14.70 5.55 -9.87
CA ASP A 69 13.96 4.35 -9.44
C ASP A 69 14.75 3.50 -8.46
N GLU A 70 16.08 3.46 -8.61
CA GLU A 70 17.02 2.78 -7.71
C GLU A 70 17.01 3.34 -6.28
N ASP A 71 16.73 4.65 -6.15
CA ASP A 71 16.71 5.34 -4.86
C ASP A 71 15.37 5.25 -4.13
N LYS A 72 14.34 4.66 -4.77
CA LYS A 72 13.02 4.53 -4.16
C LYS A 72 12.99 3.36 -3.19
N PRO A 73 12.83 3.59 -1.87
CA PRO A 73 12.95 2.53 -0.87
C PRO A 73 11.84 1.47 -0.98
N ILE A 74 10.66 1.84 -1.45
CA ILE A 74 9.52 0.93 -1.62
C ILE A 74 8.96 1.07 -3.04
N PRO A 75 9.52 0.39 -4.05
CA PRO A 75 9.00 0.39 -5.41
C PRO A 75 7.53 -0.07 -5.47
N PHE A 76 6.80 0.39 -6.48
CA PHE A 76 5.39 0.00 -6.62
C PHE A 76 5.22 -1.50 -6.83
N GLU A 77 6.16 -2.13 -7.50
CA GLU A 77 6.18 -3.56 -7.79
C GLU A 77 6.26 -4.44 -6.52
N ASN A 78 6.75 -3.88 -5.42
CA ASN A 78 6.83 -4.56 -4.13
C ASN A 78 5.58 -4.34 -3.27
N ARG A 79 4.46 -3.90 -3.87
CA ARG A 79 3.23 -3.54 -3.14
C ARG A 79 2.07 -4.43 -3.45
N VAL A 80 1.28 -4.66 -2.41
CA VAL A 80 -0.05 -5.25 -2.52
C VAL A 80 -1.07 -4.25 -1.99
N TYR A 81 -2.01 -3.85 -2.82
CA TYR A 81 -3.11 -2.98 -2.44
C TYR A 81 -4.37 -3.82 -2.20
N ILE A 82 -4.83 -3.87 -0.97
CA ILE A 82 -6.01 -4.64 -0.57
C ILE A 82 -7.12 -3.66 -0.16
N ALA A 83 -8.28 -3.74 -0.80
CA ALA A 83 -9.42 -2.88 -0.49
C ALA A 83 -10.74 -3.50 -0.92
N ASP A 84 -11.85 -3.02 -0.30
CA ASP A 84 -13.21 -3.50 -0.54
C ASP A 84 -14.07 -2.51 -1.35
N GLY A 85 -13.68 -1.23 -1.40
CA GLY A 85 -14.52 -0.14 -1.90
C GLY A 85 -14.21 0.34 -3.31
N GLU A 86 -15.21 0.94 -3.98
CA GLU A 86 -15.04 1.59 -5.29
C GLU A 86 -14.19 2.87 -5.20
N THR A 87 -14.14 3.52 -4.05
CA THR A 87 -13.32 4.71 -3.79
C THR A 87 -11.81 4.45 -3.90
N ASP A 88 -11.41 3.19 -3.89
CA ASP A 88 -10.02 2.75 -3.99
C ASP A 88 -9.55 2.49 -5.43
N VAL A 89 -10.42 2.67 -6.42
CA VAL A 89 -10.11 2.45 -7.84
C VAL A 89 -8.87 3.23 -8.31
N PRO A 90 -8.70 4.53 -8.01
CA PRO A 90 -7.48 5.26 -8.41
C PRO A 90 -6.20 4.66 -7.82
N CYS A 91 -6.24 4.27 -6.55
CA CYS A 91 -5.08 3.66 -5.87
C CYS A 91 -4.73 2.30 -6.48
N ARG A 92 -5.73 1.45 -6.73
CA ARG A 92 -5.54 0.14 -7.39
C ARG A 92 -4.92 0.30 -8.76
N LYS A 93 -5.46 1.23 -9.57
CA LYS A 93 -4.94 1.54 -10.90
C LYS A 93 -3.48 2.00 -10.82
N THR A 94 -3.15 2.90 -9.90
CA THR A 94 -1.78 3.38 -9.70
C THR A 94 -0.84 2.22 -9.35
N VAL A 95 -1.20 1.37 -8.39
CA VAL A 95 -0.36 0.24 -7.97
C VAL A 95 -0.16 -0.74 -9.13
N ARG A 96 -1.24 -1.14 -9.82
CA ARG A 96 -1.17 -2.10 -10.94
C ARG A 96 -0.37 -1.57 -12.14
N ASN A 97 -0.63 -0.32 -12.54
CA ASN A 97 0.07 0.28 -13.69
C ASN A 97 1.58 0.43 -13.45
N ASN A 98 2.00 0.41 -12.20
CA ASN A 98 3.40 0.45 -11.80
C ASN A 98 3.93 -0.92 -11.31
N GLY A 99 3.31 -2.03 -11.71
CA GLY A 99 3.82 -3.39 -11.51
C GLY A 99 3.51 -4.04 -10.17
N GLY A 100 2.79 -3.37 -9.29
CA GLY A 100 2.27 -3.96 -8.04
C GLY A 100 0.97 -4.73 -8.23
N TYR A 101 0.40 -5.23 -7.15
CA TYR A 101 -0.81 -6.05 -7.16
C TYR A 101 -1.96 -5.41 -6.41
N ALA A 102 -3.17 -5.56 -6.95
CA ALA A 102 -4.41 -5.12 -6.33
C ALA A 102 -5.34 -6.30 -6.07
N ILE A 103 -5.79 -6.45 -4.83
CA ILE A 103 -6.73 -7.46 -4.38
C ILE A 103 -8.02 -6.76 -3.98
N ALA A 104 -9.14 -7.08 -4.62
CA ALA A 104 -10.46 -6.71 -4.12
C ALA A 104 -10.90 -7.74 -3.09
N VAL A 105 -11.29 -7.28 -1.92
CA VAL A 105 -11.91 -8.12 -0.90
C VAL A 105 -13.40 -7.81 -0.80
N TYR A 106 -14.20 -8.82 -0.49
CA TYR A 106 -15.65 -8.66 -0.36
C TYR A 106 -16.22 -9.47 0.82
N ASP A 107 -17.21 -8.91 1.47
CA ASP A 107 -18.13 -9.68 2.32
C ASP A 107 -19.05 -10.55 1.45
N LYS A 108 -19.40 -11.75 1.89
CA LYS A 108 -20.26 -12.69 1.14
C LYS A 108 -21.51 -12.04 0.56
N ARG A 109 -22.10 -11.09 1.30
CA ARG A 109 -23.30 -10.36 0.89
C ARG A 109 -23.06 -9.30 -0.17
N LYS A 110 -21.80 -8.85 -0.35
CA LYS A 110 -21.39 -7.78 -1.27
C LYS A 110 -20.48 -8.25 -2.40
N LYS A 111 -20.58 -9.50 -2.82
CA LYS A 111 -19.75 -10.09 -3.87
C LYS A 111 -19.92 -9.41 -5.24
N LYS A 112 -21.16 -9.02 -5.60
CA LYS A 112 -21.45 -8.48 -6.94
C LYS A 112 -20.66 -7.22 -7.30
N PRO A 113 -20.59 -6.16 -6.47
CA PRO A 113 -19.77 -4.98 -6.76
C PRO A 113 -18.30 -5.31 -6.94
N ALA A 114 -17.74 -6.16 -6.08
CA ALA A 114 -16.32 -6.56 -6.16
C ALA A 114 -16.03 -7.40 -7.40
N ALA A 115 -16.94 -8.31 -7.80
CA ALA A 115 -16.84 -9.10 -9.01
C ALA A 115 -16.85 -8.22 -10.27
N ARG A 116 -17.61 -7.12 -10.28
CA ARG A 116 -17.56 -6.15 -11.35
C ARG A 116 -16.18 -5.56 -11.56
N LEU A 117 -15.50 -5.16 -10.48
CA LEU A 117 -14.12 -4.63 -10.55
C LEU A 117 -13.13 -5.66 -11.13
N PHE A 118 -13.33 -6.94 -10.82
CA PHE A 118 -12.50 -8.01 -11.36
C PHE A 118 -12.78 -8.24 -12.86
N ASN A 119 -14.05 -8.30 -13.25
CA ASN A 119 -14.45 -8.47 -14.65
C ASN A 119 -14.03 -7.29 -15.54
N GLU A 120 -14.00 -6.08 -14.98
CA GLU A 120 -13.52 -4.87 -15.66
C GLU A 120 -11.98 -4.75 -15.62
N HIS A 121 -11.27 -5.78 -15.18
CA HIS A 121 -9.80 -5.81 -15.06
C HIS A 121 -9.22 -4.66 -14.21
N ARG A 122 -9.97 -4.20 -13.20
CA ARG A 122 -9.52 -3.14 -12.28
C ARG A 122 -8.76 -3.64 -11.07
N VAL A 123 -8.74 -4.95 -10.87
CA VAL A 123 -7.97 -5.66 -9.83
C VAL A 123 -7.37 -6.92 -10.41
N ASP A 124 -6.31 -7.43 -9.78
CA ASP A 124 -5.65 -8.67 -10.19
C ASP A 124 -6.32 -9.90 -9.58
N PHE A 125 -6.83 -9.75 -8.37
CA PHE A 125 -7.47 -10.84 -7.63
C PHE A 125 -8.74 -10.38 -6.94
N LEU A 126 -9.69 -11.32 -6.82
CA LEU A 126 -10.94 -11.17 -6.09
C LEU A 126 -10.98 -12.23 -4.98
N CYS A 127 -11.04 -11.80 -3.73
CA CYS A 127 -11.03 -12.68 -2.57
C CYS A 127 -12.18 -12.38 -1.62
N GLU A 128 -12.68 -13.39 -0.95
CA GLU A 128 -13.52 -13.18 0.22
C GLU A 128 -12.69 -12.51 1.34
N ALA A 129 -13.32 -11.68 2.18
CA ALA A 129 -12.72 -11.03 3.34
C ALA A 129 -12.48 -12.05 4.48
N ASP A 130 -11.91 -13.19 4.13
CA ASP A 130 -11.45 -14.23 5.05
C ASP A 130 -9.96 -14.03 5.31
N TYR A 131 -9.64 -13.69 6.56
CA TYR A 131 -8.27 -13.40 7.01
C TYR A 131 -7.61 -14.59 7.71
N SER A 132 -8.23 -15.77 7.69
CA SER A 132 -7.66 -16.99 8.26
C SER A 132 -6.47 -17.50 7.44
N ALA A 133 -5.58 -18.24 8.11
CA ALA A 133 -4.47 -18.94 7.46
C ALA A 133 -5.01 -19.98 6.46
N GLY A 134 -4.41 -20.04 5.27
CA GLY A 134 -4.80 -20.97 4.21
C GLY A 134 -6.00 -20.51 3.36
N SER A 135 -6.62 -19.37 3.68
CA SER A 135 -7.65 -18.76 2.81
C SER A 135 -7.06 -18.39 1.43
N LEU A 136 -7.92 -18.17 0.43
CA LEU A 136 -7.47 -17.76 -0.91
C LEU A 136 -6.64 -16.47 -0.85
N ARG A 137 -7.08 -15.50 -0.04
CA ARG A 137 -6.35 -14.23 0.15
C ARG A 137 -4.97 -14.46 0.77
N ASP A 138 -4.87 -15.30 1.80
CA ASP A 138 -3.60 -15.65 2.44
C ASP A 138 -2.63 -16.30 1.46
N LYS A 139 -3.12 -17.26 0.66
CA LYS A 139 -2.31 -17.94 -0.37
C LYS A 139 -1.80 -16.95 -1.44
N ILE A 140 -2.67 -16.07 -1.94
CA ILE A 140 -2.30 -15.07 -2.94
C ILE A 140 -1.28 -14.09 -2.35
N ALA A 141 -1.49 -13.59 -1.14
CA ALA A 141 -0.56 -12.67 -0.50
C ALA A 141 0.83 -13.30 -0.32
N LYS A 142 0.91 -14.57 0.10
CA LYS A 142 2.17 -15.31 0.22
C LYS A 142 2.87 -15.48 -1.13
N LEU A 143 2.16 -15.87 -2.18
CA LEU A 143 2.73 -15.99 -3.52
C LEU A 143 3.30 -14.66 -4.05
N ILE A 144 2.63 -13.55 -3.76
CA ILE A 144 3.14 -12.22 -4.14
C ILE A 144 4.42 -11.90 -3.35
N ILE A 145 4.44 -12.15 -2.04
CA ILE A 145 5.62 -11.94 -1.18
C ILE A 145 6.79 -12.79 -1.67
N ASP A 146 6.56 -14.07 -1.97
CA ASP A 146 7.57 -14.99 -2.48
C ASP A 146 8.16 -14.55 -3.83
N LYS A 147 7.36 -13.87 -4.66
CA LYS A 147 7.82 -13.28 -5.91
C LYS A 147 8.64 -12.00 -5.69
N VAL A 148 8.22 -11.15 -4.76
CA VAL A 148 8.85 -9.84 -4.50
C VAL A 148 10.29 -10.00 -4.01
N GLY A 149 10.56 -10.91 -3.11
CA GLY A 149 11.88 -11.11 -2.51
C GLY A 149 13.00 -11.40 -3.53
N PRO A 150 12.88 -12.44 -4.37
CA PRO A 150 13.85 -12.74 -5.42
C PRO A 150 14.01 -11.60 -6.44
N ARG A 151 12.89 -10.97 -6.87
CA ARG A 151 12.93 -9.82 -7.79
C ARG A 151 13.73 -8.67 -7.20
N ASP A 152 13.47 -8.28 -5.96
CA ASP A 152 14.18 -7.19 -5.29
C ASP A 152 15.68 -7.50 -5.17
N SER A 153 16.03 -8.75 -4.91
CA SER A 153 17.42 -9.20 -4.87
C SER A 153 18.14 -9.08 -6.23
N LEU A 154 17.46 -9.41 -7.33
CA LEU A 154 17.98 -9.25 -8.67
C LEU A 154 18.19 -7.76 -9.03
N VAL A 155 17.21 -6.90 -8.71
CA VAL A 155 17.33 -5.46 -8.94
C VAL A 155 18.52 -4.88 -8.17
N LYS A 156 18.66 -5.21 -6.89
CA LYS A 156 19.81 -4.79 -6.08
C LYS A 156 21.15 -5.30 -6.62
N ARG A 157 21.19 -6.53 -7.12
CA ARG A 157 22.42 -7.08 -7.75
C ARG A 157 22.76 -6.35 -9.04
N HIS A 158 21.76 -6.02 -9.85
CA HIS A 158 21.96 -5.27 -11.09
C HIS A 158 22.62 -3.89 -10.81
N TYR A 159 22.07 -3.11 -9.90
CA TYR A 159 22.64 -1.80 -9.57
C TYR A 159 24.04 -1.90 -8.97
N ARG A 160 24.30 -2.87 -8.08
CA ARG A 160 25.66 -3.12 -7.58
C ARG A 160 26.64 -3.42 -8.71
N GLN A 161 26.23 -4.18 -9.71
CA GLN A 161 27.09 -4.50 -10.83
C GLN A 161 27.40 -3.27 -11.69
N ILE A 162 26.43 -2.38 -11.89
CA ILE A 162 26.66 -1.09 -12.56
C ILE A 162 27.72 -0.27 -11.81
N ASP A 163 27.61 -0.19 -10.50
CA ASP A 163 28.58 0.53 -9.65
C ASP A 163 29.96 -0.12 -9.70
N GLU A 164 30.03 -1.46 -9.62
CA GLU A 164 31.28 -2.25 -9.66
C GLU A 164 31.99 -2.09 -11.02
N GLU A 165 31.28 -2.04 -12.12
CA GLU A 165 31.82 -1.93 -13.48
C GLU A 165 32.07 -0.47 -13.91
N GLY A 166 31.69 0.53 -13.10
CA GLY A 166 31.89 1.96 -13.39
C GLY A 166 31.13 2.44 -14.64
N VAL A 167 30.06 1.76 -15.03
CA VAL A 167 29.21 2.15 -16.15
C VAL A 167 28.30 3.27 -15.68
N LYS A 168 28.58 4.51 -16.12
CA LYS A 168 27.72 5.69 -15.89
C LYS A 168 26.93 6.02 -17.15
#